data_aac595e089e43f44a9adde75b22bc547
#
_entry.id   aac595e089e43f44a9adde75b22bc547
#
_cell.length_a   1.000
_cell.length_b   1.000
_cell.length_c   1.000
_cell.angle_alpha   90.00
_cell.angle_beta   90.00
_cell.angle_gamma   90.00
#
_symmetry.space_group_name_H-M   'P 1'
#
loop_
_entity.id
_entity.type
_entity.pdbx_description
1 polymer ?
#
loop_
_entity_poly.entity_id
_entity_poly.type
_entity_poly.pdbx_seq_one_letter_code
_entity_poly.pdbx_strand_id
1 'polypeptide(L)'
;MGTVEGELVCHVAVCPLFTAKAYRATRLVVMPEWQGAGVGTTFLNAVMQYHLEGNGRCGHKYSTFFHTSHPQLCGYLRNAKKWVQNSAKLHGDNKARSQKTMAATSKGFPSDKGKQKQHTGGYGGHFRAIQGFKYIGNGEQI
;
A
#
# COMPACT_ATOMS: atom_id res chain seq x y z
N MET A 1 12.50 -4.84 -7.00
CA MET A 1 12.24 -4.93 -8.45
C MET A 1 12.33 -6.39 -8.87
N GLY A 2 11.39 -6.84 -9.68
CA GLY A 2 11.43 -8.16 -10.31
C GLY A 2 11.90 -8.04 -11.76
N THR A 3 12.87 -8.84 -12.14
CA THR A 3 13.43 -8.86 -13.51
C THR A 3 13.42 -10.27 -14.07
N VAL A 4 13.29 -10.37 -15.39
CA VAL A 4 13.46 -11.61 -16.14
C VAL A 4 14.44 -11.32 -17.26
N GLU A 5 15.52 -12.09 -17.32
CA GLU A 5 16.60 -11.89 -18.32
C GLU A 5 17.14 -10.46 -18.40
N GLY A 6 17.15 -9.76 -17.25
CA GLY A 6 17.60 -8.38 -17.15
C GLY A 6 16.55 -7.32 -17.47
N GLU A 7 15.39 -7.69 -17.99
CA GLU A 7 14.28 -6.78 -18.24
C GLU A 7 13.42 -6.58 -16.99
N LEU A 8 13.01 -5.34 -16.74
CA LEU A 8 12.11 -5.01 -15.63
C LEU A 8 10.70 -5.54 -15.91
N VAL A 9 10.23 -6.40 -15.04
CA VAL A 9 8.89 -7.03 -15.13
C VAL A 9 7.91 -6.42 -14.15
N CYS A 10 8.33 -6.22 -12.92
CA CYS A 10 7.47 -5.67 -11.86
C CYS A 10 8.27 -4.92 -10.80
N HIS A 11 7.58 -4.07 -10.09
CA HIS A 11 8.12 -3.27 -8.99
C HIS A 11 7.11 -3.13 -7.87
N VAL A 12 7.57 -3.24 -6.64
CA VAL A 12 6.78 -2.92 -5.46
C VAL A 12 7.56 -1.96 -4.56
N ALA A 13 6.90 -0.92 -4.08
CA ALA A 13 7.45 -0.01 -3.09
C ALA A 13 6.89 -0.36 -1.71
N VAL A 14 7.78 -0.58 -0.76
CA VAL A 14 7.43 -0.89 0.64
C VAL A 14 7.98 0.20 1.54
N CYS A 15 7.11 0.75 2.38
CA CYS A 15 7.46 1.79 3.34
C CYS A 15 7.34 1.25 4.77
N PRO A 16 8.37 1.40 5.60
CA PRO A 16 8.26 1.07 7.02
C PRO A 16 7.45 2.16 7.76
N LEU A 17 6.57 1.71 8.63
CA LEU A 17 5.79 2.56 9.54
C LEU A 17 6.28 2.28 10.96
N PHE A 18 7.30 2.98 11.38
CA PHE A 18 7.98 2.69 12.65
C PHE A 18 7.08 2.86 13.88
N THR A 19 6.20 3.84 13.87
CA THR A 19 5.24 4.07 14.97
C THR A 19 4.22 2.95 15.10
N ALA A 20 3.82 2.35 13.99
CA ALA A 20 2.86 1.25 13.95
C ALA A 20 3.53 -0.13 13.97
N LYS A 21 4.86 -0.19 13.94
CA LYS A 21 5.66 -1.43 13.79
C LYS A 21 5.14 -2.29 12.65
N ALA A 22 5.03 -1.69 11.48
CA ALA A 22 4.44 -2.31 10.29
C ALA A 22 5.20 -1.91 9.02
N TYR A 23 5.09 -2.75 8.00
CA TYR A 23 5.45 -2.40 6.62
C TYR A 23 4.18 -2.22 5.81
N ARG A 24 4.19 -1.26 4.92
CA ARG A 24 3.09 -1.02 3.99
C ARG A 24 3.62 -1.00 2.56
N ALA A 25 3.11 -1.89 1.73
CA ALA A 25 3.30 -1.78 0.30
C ALA A 25 2.42 -0.64 -0.23
N THR A 26 3.05 0.36 -0.80
CA THR A 26 2.40 1.60 -1.25
C THR A 26 2.10 1.59 -2.74
N ARG A 27 2.85 0.82 -3.50
CA ARG A 27 2.69 0.74 -4.94
C ARG A 27 3.14 -0.62 -5.46
N LEU A 28 2.33 -1.20 -6.32
CA LEU A 28 2.66 -2.38 -7.11
C LEU A 28 2.49 -2.02 -8.59
N VAL A 29 3.52 -2.21 -9.37
CA VAL A 29 3.51 -1.99 -10.82
C VAL A 29 3.95 -3.27 -11.51
N VAL A 30 3.22 -3.68 -12.52
CA VAL A 30 3.57 -4.79 -13.41
C VAL A 30 3.60 -4.23 -14.83
N MET A 31 4.66 -4.53 -15.57
CA MET A 31 4.78 -4.10 -16.96
C MET A 31 3.65 -4.68 -17.82
N PRO A 32 3.15 -3.94 -18.82
CA PRO A 32 1.95 -4.33 -19.58
C PRO A 32 2.02 -5.73 -20.18
N GLU A 33 3.16 -6.14 -20.66
CA GLU A 33 3.39 -7.44 -21.29
C GLU A 33 3.26 -8.62 -20.32
N TRP A 34 3.41 -8.33 -19.03
CA TRP A 34 3.40 -9.32 -17.95
C TRP A 34 2.11 -9.30 -17.11
N GLN A 35 1.18 -8.41 -17.44
CA GLN A 35 -0.10 -8.34 -16.74
C GLN A 35 -1.00 -9.53 -17.09
N GLY A 36 -1.78 -9.98 -16.10
CA GLY A 36 -2.72 -11.08 -16.27
C GLY A 36 -2.12 -12.48 -16.10
N ALA A 37 -0.81 -12.62 -16.03
CA ALA A 37 -0.13 -13.91 -15.83
C ALA A 37 0.10 -14.29 -14.34
N GLY A 38 -0.42 -13.51 -13.40
CA GLY A 38 -0.23 -13.74 -11.97
C GLY A 38 1.14 -13.31 -11.42
N VAL A 39 1.97 -12.68 -12.26
CA VAL A 39 3.32 -12.24 -11.87
C VAL A 39 3.28 -11.23 -10.72
N GLY A 40 2.38 -10.26 -10.79
CA GLY A 40 2.26 -9.21 -9.77
C GLY A 40 1.89 -9.75 -8.39
N THR A 41 0.95 -10.67 -8.32
CA THR A 41 0.52 -11.29 -7.06
C THR A 41 1.58 -12.22 -6.49
N THR A 42 2.24 -12.99 -7.31
CA THR A 42 3.36 -13.86 -6.92
C THR A 42 4.52 -13.02 -6.37
N PHE A 43 4.88 -11.96 -7.06
CA PHE A 43 5.94 -11.04 -6.64
C PHE A 43 5.57 -10.31 -5.34
N LEU A 44 4.33 -9.80 -5.24
CA LEU A 44 3.85 -9.16 -4.02
C LEU A 44 3.94 -10.10 -2.81
N ASN A 45 3.48 -11.34 -2.96
CA ASN A 45 3.57 -12.36 -1.90
C ASN A 45 5.02 -12.64 -1.49
N ALA A 46 5.92 -12.76 -2.44
CA ALA A 46 7.34 -12.99 -2.16
C ALA A 46 7.99 -11.84 -1.39
N VAL A 47 7.71 -10.60 -1.80
CA VAL A 47 8.22 -9.40 -1.13
C VAL A 47 7.65 -9.24 0.27
N MET A 48 6.35 -9.52 0.45
CA MET A 48 5.71 -9.46 1.77
C MET A 48 6.27 -10.52 2.71
N GLN A 49 6.49 -11.75 2.20
CA GLN A 49 7.13 -12.81 2.97
C GLN A 49 8.55 -12.43 3.41
N TYR A 50 9.33 -11.88 2.49
CA TYR A 50 10.68 -11.40 2.76
C TYR A 50 10.73 -10.37 3.90
N HIS A 51 9.81 -9.42 3.90
CA HIS A 51 9.71 -8.43 4.97
C HIS A 51 9.16 -9.00 6.27
N LEU A 52 8.20 -9.92 6.20
CA LEU A 52 7.64 -10.58 7.38
C LEU A 52 8.71 -11.38 8.15
N GLU A 53 9.65 -11.98 7.43
CA GLU A 53 10.78 -12.70 8.00
C GLU A 53 11.90 -11.80 8.55
N GLY A 54 11.79 -10.50 8.35
CA GLY A 54 12.77 -9.52 8.83
C GLY A 54 13.97 -9.32 7.91
N ASN A 55 13.91 -9.80 6.67
CA ASN A 55 14.99 -9.67 5.69
C ASN A 55 15.01 -8.32 4.96
N GLY A 56 14.03 -7.46 5.21
CA GLY A 56 13.99 -6.12 4.63
C GLY A 56 15.11 -5.23 5.15
N ARG A 57 15.31 -4.08 4.51
CA ARG A 57 16.39 -3.13 4.83
C ARG A 57 16.48 -2.74 6.31
N CYS A 58 15.33 -2.67 7.00
CA CYS A 58 15.29 -2.30 8.42
C CYS A 58 15.52 -3.48 9.38
N GLY A 59 15.56 -4.72 8.89
CA GLY A 59 15.82 -5.92 9.69
C GLY A 59 14.73 -6.30 10.71
N HIS A 60 13.60 -5.62 10.71
CA HIS A 60 12.52 -5.87 11.67
C HIS A 60 11.47 -6.84 11.12
N LYS A 61 10.99 -7.73 11.99
CA LYS A 61 9.85 -8.63 11.71
C LYS A 61 8.54 -7.93 12.04
N TYR A 62 8.08 -7.07 11.16
CA TYR A 62 6.83 -6.36 11.35
C TYR A 62 5.71 -6.94 10.50
N SER A 63 4.47 -6.70 10.92
CA SER A 63 3.29 -7.00 10.11
C SER A 63 3.33 -6.24 8.78
N THR A 64 2.94 -6.91 7.70
CA THR A 64 2.96 -6.35 6.35
C THR A 64 1.55 -6.13 5.83
N PHE A 65 1.31 -4.95 5.26
CA PHE A 65 -0.01 -4.51 4.81
C PHE A 65 0.04 -4.02 3.37
N PHE A 66 -1.06 -4.20 2.67
CA PHE A 66 -1.27 -3.68 1.33
C PHE A 66 -2.67 -3.10 1.20
N HIS A 67 -2.77 -1.90 0.64
CA HIS A 67 -4.05 -1.24 0.38
C HIS A 67 -4.21 -1.05 -1.13
N THR A 68 -5.36 -1.41 -1.64
CA THR A 68 -5.65 -1.28 -3.07
C THR A 68 -7.11 -0.94 -3.32
N SER A 69 -7.35 -0.24 -4.41
CA SER A 69 -8.70 0.01 -4.95
C SER A 69 -8.98 -0.81 -6.22
N HIS A 70 -8.02 -1.60 -6.68
CA HIS A 70 -8.15 -2.38 -7.92
C HIS A 70 -9.07 -3.59 -7.70
N PRO A 71 -10.22 -3.70 -8.41
CA PRO A 71 -11.23 -4.73 -8.11
C PRO A 71 -10.73 -6.16 -8.23
N GLN A 72 -9.98 -6.46 -9.29
CA GLN A 72 -9.45 -7.81 -9.53
C GLN A 72 -8.43 -8.21 -8.46
N LEU A 73 -7.58 -7.27 -8.07
CA LEU A 73 -6.59 -7.51 -7.02
C LEU A 73 -7.25 -7.68 -5.65
N CYS A 74 -8.26 -6.88 -5.34
CA CYS A 74 -9.08 -7.07 -4.14
C CYS A 74 -9.74 -8.45 -4.10
N GLY A 75 -10.30 -8.89 -5.23
CA GLY A 75 -10.90 -10.22 -5.36
C GLY A 75 -9.88 -11.34 -5.11
N TYR A 76 -8.70 -11.22 -5.69
CA TYR A 76 -7.63 -12.18 -5.45
C TYR A 76 -7.20 -12.23 -3.98
N LEU A 77 -6.90 -11.09 -3.38
CA LEU A 77 -6.41 -11.00 -2.00
C LEU A 77 -7.44 -11.50 -0.99
N ARG A 78 -8.73 -11.25 -1.25
CA ARG A 78 -9.82 -11.72 -0.38
C ARG A 78 -9.93 -13.23 -0.35
N ASN A 79 -9.66 -13.88 -1.48
CA ASN A 79 -9.75 -15.33 -1.62
C ASN A 79 -8.41 -16.05 -1.33
N ALA A 80 -7.31 -15.33 -1.27
CA ALA A 80 -5.99 -15.90 -1.03
C ALA A 80 -5.81 -16.26 0.44
N LYS A 81 -5.39 -17.50 0.71
CA LYS A 81 -5.16 -18.00 2.08
C LYS A 81 -4.06 -17.25 2.84
N LYS A 82 -3.15 -16.61 2.11
CA LYS A 82 -2.01 -15.87 2.68
C LYS A 82 -2.35 -14.44 3.11
N TRP A 83 -3.57 -14.00 2.85
CA TRP A 83 -4.01 -12.65 3.11
C TRP A 83 -5.30 -12.62 3.92
N VAL A 84 -5.44 -11.61 4.76
CA VAL A 84 -6.66 -11.32 5.52
C VAL A 84 -7.05 -9.87 5.29
N GLN A 85 -8.31 -9.65 4.95
CA GLN A 85 -8.84 -8.30 4.80
C GLN A 85 -9.01 -7.68 6.20
N ASN A 86 -8.39 -6.52 6.42
CA ASN A 86 -8.45 -5.83 7.70
C ASN A 86 -9.22 -4.51 7.65
N SER A 87 -9.47 -3.97 6.47
CA SER A 87 -10.25 -2.74 6.33
C SER A 87 -10.94 -2.63 4.98
N ALA A 88 -12.03 -1.88 4.95
CA ALA A 88 -12.68 -1.44 3.74
C ALA A 88 -13.19 -0.01 3.95
N LYS A 89 -12.90 0.87 3.03
CA LYS A 89 -13.35 2.26 3.01
C LYS A 89 -14.23 2.48 1.80
N LEU A 90 -15.42 3.00 2.02
CA LEU A 90 -16.32 3.38 0.94
C LEU A 90 -15.83 4.62 0.19
N HIS A 91 -16.40 4.85 -0.97
CA HIS A 91 -16.15 6.02 -1.78
C HIS A 91 -16.42 7.30 -0.96
N GLY A 92 -15.43 8.17 -0.87
CA GLY A 92 -15.56 9.45 -0.15
C GLY A 92 -15.33 9.41 1.35
N ASP A 93 -15.28 8.26 2.00
CA ASP A 93 -15.11 8.14 3.46
C ASP A 93 -13.83 8.80 4.00
N ASN A 94 -12.80 8.85 3.18
CA ASN A 94 -11.52 9.45 3.57
C ASN A 94 -11.44 10.97 3.35
N LYS A 95 -12.45 11.60 2.77
CA LYS A 95 -12.41 13.02 2.40
C LYS A 95 -12.12 13.93 3.59
N ALA A 96 -12.92 13.84 4.64
CA ALA A 96 -12.78 14.65 5.83
C ALA A 96 -11.43 14.45 6.54
N ARG A 97 -10.99 13.19 6.63
CA ARG A 97 -9.69 12.82 7.23
C ARG A 97 -8.52 13.38 6.42
N SER A 98 -8.56 13.24 5.09
CA SER A 98 -7.53 13.79 4.20
C SER A 98 -7.45 15.31 4.30
N GLN A 99 -8.58 16.00 4.30
CA GLN A 99 -8.64 17.45 4.45
C GLN A 99 -8.04 17.91 5.79
N LYS A 100 -8.38 17.22 6.88
CA LYS A 100 -7.83 17.51 8.21
C LYS A 100 -6.31 17.33 8.27
N THR A 101 -5.81 16.24 7.70
CA THR A 101 -4.37 15.93 7.66
C THR A 101 -3.61 16.97 6.81
N MET A 102 -4.15 17.32 5.64
CA MET A 102 -3.55 18.33 4.76
C MET A 102 -3.52 19.71 5.41
N ALA A 103 -4.59 20.11 6.08
CA ALA A 103 -4.66 21.37 6.82
C ALA A 103 -3.64 21.41 7.98
N ALA A 104 -3.42 20.30 8.67
CA ALA A 104 -2.41 20.21 9.74
C ALA A 104 -0.98 20.30 9.19
N THR A 105 -0.71 19.67 8.04
CA THR A 105 0.61 19.65 7.41
C THR A 105 0.97 21.02 6.81
N SER A 106 0.02 21.72 6.20
CA SER A 106 0.25 23.04 5.59
C SER A 106 0.59 24.14 6.61
N LYS A 107 0.21 23.99 7.87
CA LYS A 107 0.55 24.92 8.95
C LYS A 107 2.05 24.94 9.32
N GLY A 108 2.80 23.93 8.89
CA GLY A 108 4.21 23.78 9.25
C GLY A 108 5.22 24.43 8.29
N PHE A 109 4.78 24.98 7.15
CA PHE A 109 5.68 25.59 6.18
C PHE A 109 5.79 27.12 6.39
N PRO A 110 6.99 27.65 6.66
CA PRO A 110 7.19 29.08 6.95
C PRO A 110 6.83 30.03 5.78
N SER A 111 6.82 29.52 4.56
CA SER A 111 6.54 30.29 3.34
C SER A 111 5.07 30.68 3.15
N ASP A 112 4.17 30.09 3.93
CA ASP A 112 2.72 30.32 3.77
C ASP A 112 2.08 31.13 4.91
N LYS A 113 2.88 31.90 5.64
CA LYS A 113 2.37 32.85 6.64
C LYS A 113 1.50 33.91 5.94
N GLY A 114 0.20 33.71 5.94
CA GLY A 114 -0.77 34.65 5.46
C GLY A 114 -1.71 34.22 4.33
N LYS A 115 -1.50 33.06 3.73
CA LYS A 115 -2.43 32.50 2.75
C LYS A 115 -3.03 31.21 3.30
N GLN A 116 -4.20 31.30 3.92
CA GLN A 116 -5.07 30.14 4.10
C GLN A 116 -5.47 29.66 2.71
N LYS A 117 -4.66 28.81 2.10
CA LYS A 117 -5.12 28.03 0.95
C LYS A 117 -6.17 27.07 1.49
N GLN A 118 -7.42 27.41 1.31
CA GLN A 118 -8.48 26.42 1.39
C GLN A 118 -8.16 25.38 0.32
N HIS A 119 -7.62 24.24 0.74
CA HIS A 119 -7.51 23.07 -0.12
C HIS A 119 -8.92 22.51 -0.34
N THR A 120 -9.67 23.18 -1.22
CA THR A 120 -11.01 22.77 -1.63
C THR A 120 -11.00 21.59 -2.61
N GLY A 121 -9.82 21.28 -3.16
CA GLY A 121 -9.64 20.16 -4.07
C GLY A 121 -8.80 19.06 -3.43
N GLY A 122 -9.43 17.96 -3.03
CA GLY A 122 -8.70 16.76 -2.68
C GLY A 122 -8.12 16.11 -3.92
N TYR A 123 -6.93 15.51 -3.81
CA TYR A 123 -6.43 14.59 -4.82
C TYR A 123 -7.42 13.43 -4.94
N GLY A 124 -7.82 13.06 -6.18
CA GLY A 124 -8.90 12.11 -6.45
C GLY A 124 -8.84 10.75 -5.74
N GLY A 125 -7.74 10.44 -5.04
CA GLY A 125 -7.57 9.21 -4.29
C GLY A 125 -8.57 9.00 -3.14
N HIS A 126 -9.07 10.05 -2.50
CA HIS A 126 -10.05 9.94 -1.42
C HIS A 126 -11.47 9.60 -1.90
N PHE A 127 -11.72 9.70 -3.21
CA PHE A 127 -12.98 9.26 -3.82
C PHE A 127 -13.01 7.76 -4.14
N ARG A 128 -11.90 7.06 -4.03
CA ARG A 128 -11.84 5.63 -4.33
C ARG A 128 -12.20 4.80 -3.12
N ALA A 129 -12.97 3.75 -3.34
CA ALA A 129 -13.16 2.69 -2.35
C ALA A 129 -11.84 1.93 -2.18
N ILE A 130 -11.24 1.99 -0.99
CA ILE A 130 -9.96 1.38 -0.69
C ILE A 130 -10.16 0.20 0.25
N GLN A 131 -9.60 -0.94 -0.09
CA GLN A 131 -9.58 -2.13 0.75
C GLN A 131 -8.16 -2.40 1.25
N GLY A 132 -8.04 -2.70 2.53
CA GLY A 132 -6.78 -3.01 3.18
C GLY A 132 -6.67 -4.49 3.50
N PHE A 133 -5.48 -5.06 3.30
CA PHE A 133 -5.18 -6.46 3.53
C PHE A 133 -3.89 -6.59 4.33
N LYS A 134 -3.88 -7.57 5.24
CA LYS A 134 -2.71 -7.98 5.99
C LYS A 134 -2.18 -9.30 5.43
N TYR A 135 -0.89 -9.36 5.18
CA TYR A 135 -0.21 -10.60 4.78
C TYR A 135 0.08 -11.46 6.02
N ILE A 136 -0.36 -12.69 6.02
CA ILE A 136 -0.17 -13.63 7.13
C ILE A 136 0.81 -14.76 6.82
N GLY A 137 1.37 -14.77 5.62
CA GLY A 137 2.33 -15.80 5.19
C GLY A 137 1.70 -17.15 4.96
N ASN A 138 2.47 -18.18 5.18
CA ASN A 138 2.06 -19.56 4.92
C ASN A 138 1.22 -20.19 6.05
N GLY A 139 0.70 -19.38 7.00
CA GLY A 139 -0.05 -19.87 8.15
C GLY A 139 0.81 -20.25 9.35
N GLU A 140 2.10 -20.12 9.26
CA GLU A 140 3.02 -20.24 10.38
C GLU A 140 3.09 -18.89 11.07
N GLN A 141 2.24 -18.74 12.02
CA GLN A 141 2.22 -17.89 12.97
C GLN A 141 2.55 -16.73 13.18
N ILE A 142 2.07 -16.24 13.86
CA ILE A 142 2.44 -14.98 14.36
C ILE A 142 2.37 -14.83 15.81
#